data_1fda1c674d7ceb278a3dfb8042598da2
#
_entry.id   1fda1c674d7ceb278a3dfb8042598da2
#
_cell.length_a   1.000
_cell.length_b   1.000
_cell.length_c   1.000
_cell.angle_alpha   90.00
_cell.angle_beta   90.00
_cell.angle_gamma   90.00
#
_symmetry.space_group_name_H-M   'P 1'
#
loop_
_entity.id
_entity.type
_entity.pdbx_description
1 polymer ?
#
loop_
_entity_poly.entity_id
_entity_poly.type
_entity_poly.pdbx_seq_one_letter_code
_entity_poly.pdbx_strand_id
1 'polypeptide(L)'
;MKISRISVYQVDLPLEYPYWLSGGRLKFEYLDATLIKVESDQGHVGWGEGTPWGHTYVPAHGPGIRAGIETMAPFIMGLDPRRVLDVERAMDLALPGHLYAKSPIDMACWDIAGQSAGVPIADLMGGGSRTPKAIASSVGAKTIEETR
;
A
#
# COMPACT_ATOMS: atom_id res chain seq x y z
N MET A 1 0.08 2.63 23.38
CA MET A 1 -0.07 1.60 22.30
C MET A 1 1.27 1.39 21.65
N LYS A 2 1.61 0.14 21.32
CA LYS A 2 2.91 -0.20 20.68
C LYS A 2 2.68 -1.22 19.58
N ILE A 3 3.40 -1.11 18.47
CA ILE A 3 3.46 -2.16 17.45
C ILE A 3 4.06 -3.42 18.09
N SER A 4 3.28 -4.49 18.12
CA SER A 4 3.66 -5.77 18.73
C SER A 4 3.99 -6.84 17.69
N ARG A 5 3.43 -6.70 16.47
CA ARG A 5 3.64 -7.66 15.37
C ARG A 5 3.44 -7.01 14.02
N ILE A 6 4.25 -7.42 13.06
CA ILE A 6 4.09 -7.11 11.65
C ILE A 6 4.09 -8.43 10.88
N SER A 7 3.04 -8.67 10.11
CA SER A 7 2.92 -9.83 9.22
C SER A 7 2.88 -9.36 7.78
N VAL A 8 3.63 -10.01 6.91
CA VAL A 8 3.74 -9.69 5.49
C VAL A 8 3.24 -10.87 4.67
N TYR A 9 2.32 -10.59 3.76
CA TYR A 9 1.72 -11.60 2.88
C TYR A 9 1.99 -11.24 1.43
N GLN A 10 2.38 -12.23 0.65
CA GLN A 10 2.35 -12.15 -0.81
C GLN A 10 1.03 -12.72 -1.29
N VAL A 11 0.37 -12.00 -2.19
CA VAL A 11 -0.88 -12.44 -2.82
C VAL A 11 -0.79 -12.13 -4.32
N ASP A 12 -0.96 -13.15 -5.13
CA ASP A 12 -1.15 -12.96 -6.57
C ASP A 12 -2.62 -12.61 -6.81
N LEU A 13 -2.87 -11.37 -7.23
CA LEU A 13 -4.20 -10.87 -7.56
C LEU A 13 -4.47 -11.13 -9.05
N PRO A 14 -5.25 -12.15 -9.41
CA PRO A 14 -5.56 -12.41 -10.82
C PRO A 14 -6.41 -11.30 -11.40
N LEU A 15 -6.08 -10.89 -12.63
CA LEU A 15 -6.90 -9.94 -13.39
C LEU A 15 -7.99 -10.70 -14.15
N GLU A 16 -9.20 -10.15 -14.19
CA GLU A 16 -10.31 -10.72 -14.96
C GLU A 16 -9.94 -10.83 -16.45
N TYR A 17 -9.24 -9.82 -16.97
CA TYR A 17 -8.69 -9.79 -18.31
C TYR A 17 -7.21 -9.38 -18.26
N PRO A 18 -6.36 -9.98 -19.12
CA PRO A 18 -4.97 -9.56 -19.20
C PRO A 18 -4.85 -8.06 -19.52
N TYR A 19 -4.04 -7.36 -18.78
CA TYR A 19 -3.77 -5.96 -19.02
C TYR A 19 -2.49 -5.76 -19.81
N TRP A 20 -2.59 -5.01 -20.91
CA TRP A 20 -1.48 -4.77 -21.81
C TRP A 20 -1.00 -3.32 -21.72
N LEU A 21 0.32 -3.14 -21.62
CA LEU A 21 0.98 -1.84 -21.60
C LEU A 21 2.02 -1.72 -22.70
N SER A 22 2.45 -0.47 -22.96
CA SER A 22 3.58 -0.15 -23.86
C SER A 22 3.41 -0.73 -25.27
N GLY A 23 2.22 -0.57 -25.86
CA GLY A 23 1.93 -1.09 -27.20
C GLY A 23 1.96 -2.62 -27.27
N GLY A 24 1.55 -3.31 -26.22
CA GLY A 24 1.47 -4.76 -26.17
C GLY A 24 2.77 -5.47 -25.79
N ARG A 25 3.81 -4.73 -25.43
CA ARG A 25 5.10 -5.32 -25.00
C ARG A 25 5.05 -5.91 -23.60
N LEU A 26 4.18 -5.37 -22.73
CA LEU A 26 4.01 -5.82 -21.35
C LEU A 26 2.61 -6.39 -21.19
N LYS A 27 2.53 -7.60 -20.66
CA LYS A 27 1.28 -8.30 -20.36
C LYS A 27 1.25 -8.64 -18.88
N PHE A 28 0.18 -8.26 -18.20
CA PHE A 28 -0.08 -8.62 -16.81
C PHE A 28 -1.33 -9.50 -16.75
N GLU A 29 -1.21 -10.67 -16.17
CA GLU A 29 -2.30 -11.62 -15.92
C GLU A 29 -2.68 -11.64 -14.44
N TYR A 30 -1.76 -11.22 -13.59
CA TYR A 30 -1.93 -11.02 -12.16
C TYR A 30 -1.04 -9.88 -11.68
N LEU A 31 -1.33 -9.36 -10.49
CA LEU A 31 -0.48 -8.39 -9.79
C LEU A 31 0.12 -9.04 -8.55
N ASP A 32 1.44 -8.94 -8.38
CA ASP A 32 2.15 -9.36 -7.16
C ASP A 32 1.90 -8.33 -6.05
N ALA A 33 0.85 -8.54 -5.26
CA ALA A 33 0.49 -7.69 -4.15
C ALA A 33 1.24 -8.08 -2.88
N THR A 34 1.68 -7.08 -2.13
CA THR A 34 2.21 -7.23 -0.78
C THR A 34 1.19 -6.62 0.18
N LEU A 35 0.54 -7.46 0.99
CA LEU A 35 -0.32 -7.01 2.07
C LEU A 35 0.45 -7.06 3.37
N ILE A 36 0.29 -6.03 4.20
CA ILE A 36 0.84 -6.05 5.55
C ILE A 36 -0.28 -5.93 6.57
N LYS A 37 -0.07 -6.60 7.69
CA LYS A 37 -0.90 -6.51 8.89
C LYS A 37 -0.02 -6.03 10.02
N VAL A 38 -0.36 -4.89 10.60
CA VAL A 38 0.29 -4.35 11.80
C VAL A 38 -0.66 -4.57 12.98
N GLU A 39 -0.15 -5.21 14.04
CA GLU A 39 -0.91 -5.49 15.26
C GLU A 39 -0.31 -4.70 16.41
N SER A 40 -1.16 -4.08 17.22
CA SER A 40 -0.74 -3.39 18.43
C SER A 40 -0.90 -4.26 19.68
N ASP A 41 -0.17 -3.92 20.75
CA ASP A 41 -0.29 -4.52 22.08
C ASP A 41 -1.65 -4.28 22.76
N GLN A 42 -2.51 -3.44 22.16
CA GLN A 42 -3.85 -3.15 22.64
C GLN A 42 -4.95 -3.76 21.76
N GLY A 43 -4.59 -4.65 20.84
CA GLY A 43 -5.54 -5.41 20.02
C GLY A 43 -6.04 -4.68 18.76
N HIS A 44 -5.56 -3.47 18.44
CA HIS A 44 -5.85 -2.83 17.16
C HIS A 44 -5.05 -3.49 16.04
N VAL A 45 -5.67 -3.59 14.88
CA VAL A 45 -5.10 -4.19 13.68
C VAL A 45 -5.25 -3.23 12.52
N GLY A 46 -4.16 -2.84 11.91
CA GLY A 46 -4.16 -2.03 10.69
C GLY A 46 -3.64 -2.82 9.49
N TRP A 47 -4.17 -2.48 8.33
CA TRP A 47 -3.79 -3.08 7.07
C TRP A 47 -3.23 -2.05 6.09
N GLY A 48 -2.28 -2.51 5.28
CA GLY A 48 -1.73 -1.73 4.18
C GLY A 48 -1.37 -2.61 3.00
N GLU A 49 -1.26 -2.00 1.83
CA GLU A 49 -1.00 -2.70 0.57
C GLU A 49 0.05 -1.97 -0.26
N GLY A 50 0.92 -2.76 -0.91
CA GLY A 50 1.84 -2.31 -1.94
C GLY A 50 1.75 -3.22 -3.15
N THR A 51 1.15 -2.71 -4.24
CA THR A 51 0.92 -3.48 -5.48
C THR A 51 1.45 -2.71 -6.67
N PRO A 52 2.75 -2.83 -7.00
CA PRO A 52 3.33 -2.21 -8.19
C PRO A 52 2.89 -2.94 -9.47
N TRP A 53 2.88 -2.20 -10.60
CA TRP A 53 2.67 -2.78 -11.93
C TRP A 53 3.94 -3.50 -12.42
N GLY A 54 4.20 -4.69 -11.86
CA GLY A 54 5.42 -5.44 -12.16
C GLY A 54 6.69 -4.68 -11.77
N HIS A 55 7.76 -4.88 -12.53
CA HIS A 55 9.09 -4.29 -12.27
C HIS A 55 9.52 -3.24 -13.30
N THR A 56 8.64 -2.87 -14.23
CA THR A 56 8.99 -2.05 -15.39
C THR A 56 8.24 -0.73 -15.47
N TYR A 57 7.19 -0.54 -14.67
CA TYR A 57 6.32 0.65 -14.74
C TYR A 57 6.74 1.74 -13.75
N VAL A 58 7.09 1.36 -12.55
CA VAL A 58 7.57 2.26 -11.48
C VAL A 58 8.86 1.70 -10.89
N PRO A 59 9.70 2.50 -10.22
CA PRO A 59 10.95 2.02 -9.61
C PRO A 59 10.69 1.19 -8.33
N ALA A 60 9.81 0.21 -8.46
CA ALA A 60 9.43 -0.71 -7.39
C ALA A 60 9.00 -2.06 -7.96
N HIS A 61 9.09 -3.11 -7.17
CA HIS A 61 8.56 -4.44 -7.47
C HIS A 61 8.22 -5.17 -6.17
N GLY A 62 7.30 -6.15 -6.22
CA GLY A 62 6.80 -6.86 -5.05
C GLY A 62 7.89 -7.40 -4.12
N PRO A 63 8.90 -8.16 -4.61
CA PRO A 63 10.00 -8.63 -3.77
C PRO A 63 10.77 -7.49 -3.08
N GLY A 64 11.01 -6.37 -3.76
CA GLY A 64 11.69 -5.20 -3.20
C GLY A 64 10.88 -4.52 -2.09
N ILE A 65 9.56 -4.48 -2.21
CA ILE A 65 8.67 -3.99 -1.14
C ILE A 65 8.83 -4.88 0.09
N ARG A 66 8.74 -6.20 -0.06
CA ARG A 66 8.86 -7.16 1.06
C ARG A 66 10.22 -7.10 1.74
N ALA A 67 11.31 -7.05 0.98
CA ALA A 67 12.65 -6.89 1.51
C ALA A 67 12.85 -5.56 2.25
N GLY A 68 12.27 -4.47 1.73
CA GLY A 68 12.31 -3.17 2.40
C GLY A 68 11.55 -3.19 3.72
N ILE A 69 10.37 -3.81 3.78
CA ILE A 69 9.61 -3.97 5.02
C ILE A 69 10.40 -4.80 6.04
N GLU A 70 11.01 -5.91 5.63
CA GLU A 70 11.86 -6.74 6.50
C GLU A 70 13.03 -5.94 7.09
N THR A 71 13.65 -5.08 6.29
CA THR A 71 14.74 -4.20 6.73
C THR A 71 14.27 -3.18 7.77
N MET A 72 13.09 -2.59 7.58
CA MET A 72 12.57 -1.53 8.45
C MET A 72 11.89 -2.04 9.72
N ALA A 73 11.32 -3.25 9.68
CA ALA A 73 10.52 -3.80 10.78
C ALA A 73 11.21 -3.73 12.16
N PRO A 74 12.49 -4.11 12.34
CA PRO A 74 13.15 -4.03 13.64
C PRO A 74 13.19 -2.63 14.25
N PHE A 75 13.18 -1.58 13.42
CA PHE A 75 13.30 -0.18 13.86
C PHE A 75 11.96 0.44 14.27
N ILE A 76 10.85 -0.12 13.81
CA ILE A 76 9.51 0.37 14.10
C ILE A 76 8.76 -0.47 15.14
N MET A 77 9.22 -1.69 15.44
CA MET A 77 8.66 -2.49 16.52
C MET A 77 8.73 -1.75 17.85
N GLY A 78 7.62 -1.76 18.60
CA GLY A 78 7.51 -1.08 19.88
C GLY A 78 7.18 0.42 19.81
N LEU A 79 7.18 1.05 18.62
CA LEU A 79 6.69 2.41 18.44
C LEU A 79 5.16 2.46 18.55
N ASP A 80 4.62 3.64 18.85
CA ASP A 80 3.19 3.87 18.82
C ASP A 80 2.72 4.12 17.37
N PRO A 81 1.91 3.21 16.78
CA PRO A 81 1.47 3.35 15.38
C PRO A 81 0.62 4.59 15.13
N ARG A 82 0.00 5.18 16.16
CA ARG A 82 -0.78 6.43 16.04
C ARG A 82 0.11 7.65 15.81
N ARG A 83 1.39 7.55 16.19
CA ARG A 83 2.39 8.59 15.95
C ARG A 83 3.06 8.37 14.58
N VAL A 84 2.25 8.47 13.54
CA VAL A 84 2.64 8.12 12.17
C VAL A 84 3.96 8.78 11.75
N LEU A 85 4.16 10.06 12.08
CA LEU A 85 5.41 10.78 11.76
C LEU A 85 6.64 10.20 12.49
N ASP A 86 6.48 9.64 13.69
CA ASP A 86 7.62 9.02 14.39
C ASP A 86 7.97 7.66 13.75
N VAL A 87 6.95 6.91 13.31
CA VAL A 87 7.15 5.68 12.54
C VAL A 87 7.81 5.99 11.19
N GLU A 88 7.36 7.03 10.49
CA GLU A 88 7.94 7.47 9.22
C GLU A 88 9.43 7.84 9.38
N ARG A 89 9.78 8.63 10.41
CA ARG A 89 11.17 8.99 10.71
C ARG A 89 12.04 7.76 10.99
N ALA A 90 11.51 6.78 11.75
CA ALA A 90 12.23 5.55 12.02
C ALA A 90 12.47 4.74 10.73
N MET A 91 11.47 4.68 9.83
CA MET A 91 11.63 4.06 8.52
C MET A 91 12.65 4.80 7.64
N ASP A 92 12.67 6.13 7.68
CA ASP A 92 13.61 6.94 6.91
C ASP A 92 15.06 6.75 7.36
N LEU A 93 15.28 6.62 8.66
CA LEU A 93 16.60 6.32 9.23
C LEU A 93 17.05 4.89 8.91
N ALA A 94 16.12 3.93 8.92
CA ALA A 94 16.43 2.53 8.65
C ALA A 94 16.71 2.26 7.16
N LEU A 95 15.95 2.89 6.28
CA LEU A 95 16.03 2.67 4.83
C LEU A 95 15.69 3.97 4.09
N PRO A 96 16.68 4.80 3.74
CA PRO A 96 16.46 6.03 3.00
C PRO A 96 15.81 5.78 1.62
N GLY A 97 14.83 6.60 1.24
CA GLY A 97 14.06 6.39 0.01
C GLY A 97 13.05 5.25 0.13
N HIS A 98 12.96 4.39 -0.86
CA HIS A 98 12.10 3.19 -0.87
C HIS A 98 10.64 3.44 -0.46
N LEU A 99 10.04 4.53 -0.96
CA LEU A 99 8.68 4.96 -0.58
C LEU A 99 7.62 3.87 -0.79
N TYR A 100 7.79 3.03 -1.81
CA TYR A 100 6.87 1.92 -2.09
C TYR A 100 6.88 0.82 -1.01
N ALA A 101 7.99 0.67 -0.27
CA ALA A 101 8.06 -0.24 0.86
C ALA A 101 7.53 0.39 2.16
N LYS A 102 7.61 1.72 2.28
CA LYS A 102 7.12 2.47 3.45
C LYS A 102 5.61 2.67 3.41
N SER A 103 5.06 2.93 2.23
CA SER A 103 3.63 3.21 2.03
C SER A 103 2.69 2.17 2.67
N PRO A 104 2.90 0.84 2.53
CA PRO A 104 2.04 -0.14 3.19
C PRO A 104 2.08 -0.04 4.73
N ILE A 105 3.23 0.27 5.31
CA ILE A 105 3.37 0.45 6.77
C ILE A 105 2.63 1.72 7.21
N ASP A 106 2.81 2.81 6.47
CA ASP A 106 2.13 4.09 6.71
C ASP A 106 0.61 3.93 6.68
N MET A 107 0.07 3.27 5.65
CA MET A 107 -1.37 2.98 5.55
C MET A 107 -1.88 2.20 6.77
N ALA A 108 -1.16 1.16 7.20
CA ALA A 108 -1.55 0.37 8.36
C ALA A 108 -1.52 1.18 9.67
N CYS A 109 -0.57 2.11 9.81
CA CYS A 109 -0.50 3.02 10.96
C CYS A 109 -1.67 4.00 10.96
N TRP A 110 -2.02 4.60 9.82
CA TRP A 110 -3.20 5.45 9.68
C TRP A 110 -4.51 4.69 9.96
N ASP A 111 -4.61 3.42 9.52
CA ASP A 111 -5.77 2.57 9.81
C ASP A 111 -5.93 2.38 11.32
N ILE A 112 -4.85 2.04 12.05
CA ILE A 112 -4.87 1.94 13.52
C ILE A 112 -5.21 3.29 14.16
N ALA A 113 -4.69 4.40 13.65
CA ALA A 113 -4.97 5.72 14.19
C ALA A 113 -6.47 6.06 14.08
N GLY A 114 -7.08 5.80 12.92
CA GLY A 114 -8.52 5.98 12.70
C GLY A 114 -9.37 5.11 13.62
N GLN A 115 -9.05 3.81 13.71
CA GLN A 115 -9.75 2.87 14.61
C GLN A 115 -9.65 3.33 16.08
N SER A 116 -8.45 3.72 16.53
CA SER A 116 -8.21 4.20 17.89
C SER A 116 -8.95 5.49 18.22
N ALA A 117 -9.12 6.38 17.24
CA ALA A 117 -9.89 7.61 17.39
C ALA A 117 -11.39 7.44 17.19
N GLY A 118 -11.84 6.29 16.66
CA GLY A 118 -13.23 6.01 16.33
C GLY A 118 -13.77 6.84 15.16
N VAL A 119 -12.89 7.26 14.24
CA VAL A 119 -13.25 8.08 13.07
C VAL A 119 -12.61 7.52 11.79
N PRO A 120 -13.22 7.75 10.62
CA PRO A 120 -12.60 7.43 9.36
C PRO A 120 -11.26 8.17 9.16
N ILE A 121 -10.30 7.55 8.47
CA ILE A 121 -9.01 8.17 8.13
C ILE A 121 -9.21 9.50 7.39
N ALA A 122 -10.20 9.57 6.49
CA ALA A 122 -10.52 10.79 5.77
C ALA A 122 -10.78 11.98 6.71
N ASP A 123 -11.42 11.75 7.85
CA ASP A 123 -11.71 12.82 8.83
C ASP A 123 -10.44 13.25 9.57
N LEU A 124 -9.51 12.32 9.85
CA LEU A 124 -8.18 12.65 10.40
C LEU A 124 -7.34 13.48 9.43
N MET A 125 -7.54 13.28 8.12
CA MET A 125 -6.82 14.00 7.06
C MET A 125 -7.49 15.31 6.63
N GLY A 126 -8.46 15.81 7.38
CA GLY A 126 -9.15 17.09 7.10
C GLY A 126 -10.53 16.94 6.48
N GLY A 127 -11.07 15.74 6.42
CA GLY A 127 -12.42 15.42 5.97
C GLY A 127 -12.53 15.06 4.48
N GLY A 128 -13.46 14.19 4.18
CA GLY A 128 -13.78 13.77 2.81
C GLY A 128 -14.77 14.74 2.13
N SER A 129 -14.60 14.95 0.82
CA SER A 129 -15.62 15.63 0.03
C SER A 129 -16.87 14.76 -0.11
N ARG A 130 -18.04 15.32 0.26
CA ARG A 130 -19.32 14.66 0.04
C ARG A 130 -19.90 14.90 -1.36
N THR A 131 -19.25 15.75 -2.16
CA THR A 131 -19.67 16.03 -3.54
C THR A 131 -19.16 14.89 -4.43
N PRO A 132 -20.03 14.21 -5.19
CA PRO A 132 -19.60 13.25 -6.18
C PRO A 132 -18.62 13.89 -7.16
N LYS A 133 -17.51 13.21 -7.43
CA LYS A 133 -16.51 13.66 -8.41
C LYS A 133 -16.60 12.77 -9.64
N ALA A 134 -16.51 13.40 -10.81
CA ALA A 134 -16.32 12.64 -12.04
C ALA A 134 -15.00 11.90 -12.00
N ILE A 135 -15.02 10.63 -12.35
CA ILE A 135 -13.82 9.81 -12.50
C ILE A 135 -13.56 9.58 -13.98
N ALA A 136 -12.29 9.57 -14.38
CA ALA A 136 -11.88 9.12 -15.70
C ALA A 136 -11.73 7.60 -15.68
N SER A 137 -12.28 6.94 -16.71
CA SER A 137 -12.03 5.54 -16.97
C SER A 137 -11.26 5.42 -18.28
N SER A 138 -10.18 4.65 -18.30
CA SER A 138 -9.47 4.33 -19.52
C SER A 138 -10.02 3.04 -20.12
N VAL A 139 -10.34 3.09 -21.39
CA VAL A 139 -10.73 1.90 -22.17
C VAL A 139 -9.52 1.49 -22.98
N GLY A 140 -8.95 0.31 -22.69
CA GLY A 140 -7.90 -0.30 -23.48
C GLY A 140 -8.54 -1.13 -24.60
N ALA A 141 -8.43 -0.64 -25.84
CA ALA A 141 -8.90 -1.38 -27.01
C ALA A 141 -7.80 -1.42 -28.08
N LYS A 142 -7.68 -2.54 -28.80
CA LYS A 142 -6.72 -2.70 -29.88
C LYS A 142 -7.28 -2.19 -31.21
N THR A 143 -8.59 -2.26 -31.37
CA THR A 143 -9.30 -1.87 -32.59
C THR A 143 -10.47 -0.94 -32.26
N ILE A 144 -10.97 -0.22 -33.29
CA ILE A 144 -12.16 0.64 -33.16
C ILE A 144 -13.40 -0.17 -32.81
N GLU A 145 -13.49 -1.40 -33.31
CA GLU A 145 -14.59 -2.32 -33.03
C GLU A 145 -14.64 -2.72 -31.54
N GLU A 146 -13.49 -2.91 -30.90
CA GLU A 146 -13.39 -3.25 -29.46
C GLU A 146 -13.76 -2.06 -28.55
N THR A 147 -13.84 -0.85 -29.10
CA THR A 147 -14.15 0.38 -28.35
C THR A 147 -15.65 0.66 -28.29
N ARG A 148 -16.48 -0.02 -29.09
CA ARG A 148 -17.93 0.12 -29.17
C ARG A 148 -18.66 -0.87 -28.32
#